data_ab6647f3125418dc2c7d6d1347ceac46
#
_entry.id   ab6647f3125418dc2c7d6d1347ceac46
#
_cell.length_a   1.000
_cell.length_b   1.000
_cell.length_c   1.000
_cell.angle_alpha   90.00
_cell.angle_beta   90.00
_cell.angle_gamma   90.00
#
_symmetry.space_group_name_H-M   'P 1'
#
loop_
_entity.id
_entity.type
_entity.pdbx_description
1 polymer ?
#
loop_
_entity_poly.entity_id
_entity_poly.type
_entity_poly.pdbx_seq_one_letter_code
_entity_poly.pdbx_strand_id
1 'polypeptide(L)'
;MSEKKAGRNQGSTQPESVQRNGSQLATSTLSSWALDNGDVAEERNIPSYPMPKKSEGKILRPQYKDILRDPANSLHLISHPPVPPGAGAKELEAHSARITRINKFKRILQASTINYPELRDSAWSGLPSEVRAMSWQLLLGYLPTSSERRVATLERKRKEYLDGVRQAFERSNINPERPQEPGLMGAYASKPSKNRNLDEAIWHQISIDVPRTCPHLELYSYEATQRSLERILYVWAIRHPASGYVQGINDLVTPFWQVFLGQYITDPDVEFGMDPGQLPRAVLDAVEADSFWCLTKLLEGIQDNYIHAQPGIQRQVSSLRDLTARIDEGLAKHMEREGVEFIQFSFRWMNCLLMREVSVKNTIRMWDTYLVSPVSSYFPRLLPANSFHVLGRR
;
A
#
# COMPACT_ATOMS: atom_id res chain seq x y z
N MET A 1 87.81 31.52 0.88
CA MET A 1 87.66 31.61 -0.61
C MET A 1 86.35 30.91 -0.94
N SER A 2 85.33 31.70 -1.19
CA SER A 2 84.61 31.84 -2.50
C SER A 2 84.09 30.50 -3.00
N GLU A 3 82.89 30.24 -3.33
CA GLU A 3 81.77 30.97 -3.89
C GLU A 3 80.59 30.00 -4.06
N LYS A 4 79.50 30.45 -3.94
CA LYS A 4 78.29 30.76 -4.75
C LYS A 4 77.12 29.78 -4.61
N LYS A 5 76.06 30.47 -4.27
CA LYS A 5 74.63 30.16 -4.38
C LYS A 5 74.21 29.40 -5.63
N ALA A 6 73.25 28.47 -5.44
CA ALA A 6 72.09 28.40 -6.32
C ALA A 6 70.93 27.75 -5.56
N GLY A 7 69.84 28.45 -5.44
CA GLY A 7 68.63 28.00 -4.79
C GLY A 7 67.86 27.04 -5.68
N ARG A 8 67.17 26.09 -5.04
CA ARG A 8 66.19 25.28 -5.72
C ARG A 8 64.97 25.14 -4.80
N ASN A 9 63.93 25.81 -5.20
CA ASN A 9 62.60 25.69 -4.66
C ASN A 9 62.14 24.23 -4.74
N GLN A 10 61.80 23.60 -3.62
CA GLN A 10 61.04 22.36 -3.58
C GLN A 10 59.63 22.67 -3.12
N GLY A 11 58.71 22.72 -4.09
CA GLY A 11 57.32 22.69 -3.85
C GLY A 11 56.91 21.34 -3.27
N SER A 12 56.40 21.34 -2.04
CA SER A 12 55.78 20.19 -1.43
C SER A 12 54.37 20.02 -2.02
N THR A 13 54.19 19.09 -2.92
CA THR A 13 52.91 18.57 -3.32
C THR A 13 52.45 17.53 -2.27
N GLN A 14 51.50 17.92 -1.47
CA GLN A 14 50.72 16.94 -0.69
C GLN A 14 49.83 16.13 -1.63
N PRO A 15 49.63 14.81 -1.43
CA PRO A 15 48.67 14.05 -2.20
C PRO A 15 47.27 14.39 -1.76
N GLU A 16 46.43 14.88 -2.66
CA GLU A 16 45.00 15.01 -2.50
C GLU A 16 44.39 13.64 -2.21
N SER A 17 43.81 13.52 -1.03
CA SER A 17 42.96 12.40 -0.68
C SER A 17 41.68 12.45 -1.53
N VAL A 18 41.57 11.58 -2.52
CA VAL A 18 40.33 11.33 -3.26
C VAL A 18 39.35 10.67 -2.29
N GLN A 19 38.55 11.45 -1.62
CA GLN A 19 37.32 10.96 -1.00
C GLN A 19 36.34 10.57 -2.11
N ARG A 20 36.22 9.29 -2.34
CA ARG A 20 35.15 8.73 -3.17
C ARG A 20 33.84 8.95 -2.47
N ASN A 21 33.05 9.91 -2.97
CA ASN A 21 31.65 10.14 -2.61
C ASN A 21 30.78 8.98 -3.09
N GLY A 22 30.83 7.84 -2.41
CA GLY A 22 29.96 6.68 -2.67
C GLY A 22 28.49 6.92 -2.32
N SER A 23 28.21 7.94 -1.51
CA SER A 23 26.84 8.25 -1.08
C SER A 23 26.02 9.10 -2.06
N GLN A 24 26.69 9.91 -2.89
CA GLN A 24 25.98 10.72 -3.89
C GLN A 24 25.55 9.93 -5.13
N LEU A 25 26.29 8.90 -5.51
CA LEU A 25 25.91 8.03 -6.62
C LEU A 25 24.67 7.20 -6.32
N ALA A 26 24.54 6.69 -5.08
CA ALA A 26 23.38 5.90 -4.67
C ALA A 26 22.08 6.73 -4.63
N THR A 27 22.17 7.99 -4.16
CA THR A 27 21.01 8.90 -4.12
C THR A 27 20.58 9.40 -5.49
N SER A 28 21.52 9.66 -6.40
CA SER A 28 21.19 10.07 -7.76
C SER A 28 20.58 8.94 -8.59
N THR A 29 21.02 7.69 -8.39
CA THR A 29 20.45 6.53 -9.07
C THR A 29 19.01 6.28 -8.60
N LEU A 30 18.73 6.40 -7.29
CA LEU A 30 17.40 6.20 -6.74
C LEU A 30 16.39 7.26 -7.23
N SER A 31 16.83 8.51 -7.44
CA SER A 31 15.95 9.56 -7.97
C SER A 31 15.66 9.40 -9.48
N SER A 32 16.59 8.82 -10.26
CA SER A 32 16.37 8.60 -11.69
C SER A 32 15.32 7.54 -12.00
N TRP A 33 15.19 6.51 -11.12
CA TRP A 33 14.18 5.45 -11.27
C TRP A 33 12.75 5.92 -11.01
N ALA A 34 12.59 6.96 -10.20
CA ALA A 34 11.27 7.57 -9.96
C ALA A 34 10.77 8.39 -11.16
N LEU A 35 11.65 8.74 -12.09
CA LEU A 35 11.37 9.64 -13.20
C LEU A 35 11.20 8.95 -14.56
N ASP A 36 11.55 7.66 -14.69
CA ASP A 36 11.56 6.98 -15.99
C ASP A 36 10.27 6.17 -16.28
N ASN A 37 9.13 6.75 -15.96
CA ASN A 37 7.86 6.35 -16.52
C ASN A 37 7.38 7.41 -17.51
N GLY A 38 8.15 7.69 -18.59
CA GLY A 38 7.68 8.35 -19.82
C GLY A 38 6.76 9.59 -19.69
N ASP A 39 6.60 10.16 -18.51
CA ASP A 39 5.81 11.36 -18.27
C ASP A 39 6.66 12.60 -18.57
N VAL A 40 6.70 12.97 -19.84
CA VAL A 40 6.94 14.36 -20.24
C VAL A 40 6.01 15.21 -19.40
N ALA A 41 6.57 16.18 -18.67
CA ALA A 41 5.80 17.17 -17.93
C ALA A 41 4.98 18.01 -18.93
N GLU A 42 3.86 17.48 -19.39
CA GLU A 42 2.77 18.30 -19.86
C GLU A 42 2.25 19.09 -18.67
N GLU A 43 2.07 20.39 -18.84
CA GLU A 43 1.33 21.24 -17.92
C GLU A 43 -0.02 20.58 -17.65
N ARG A 44 -0.07 19.70 -16.63
CA ARG A 44 -1.32 19.08 -16.22
C ARG A 44 -2.13 20.14 -15.52
N ASN A 45 -3.16 20.61 -16.20
CA ASN A 45 -4.31 21.26 -15.56
C ASN A 45 -4.61 20.53 -14.25
N ILE A 46 -4.79 21.29 -13.18
CA ILE A 46 -5.26 20.79 -11.87
C ILE A 46 -6.36 19.76 -12.14
N PRO A 47 -6.20 18.50 -11.67
CA PRO A 47 -7.21 17.49 -11.99
C PRO A 47 -8.56 17.98 -11.51
N SER A 48 -9.44 18.30 -12.44
CA SER A 48 -10.85 18.52 -12.16
C SER A 48 -11.39 17.18 -11.66
N TYR A 49 -11.68 17.10 -10.35
CA TYR A 49 -12.34 15.91 -9.81
C TYR A 49 -13.64 15.67 -10.59
N PRO A 50 -13.88 14.44 -11.07
CA PRO A 50 -15.12 14.15 -11.77
C PRO A 50 -16.31 14.49 -10.88
N MET A 51 -17.31 15.17 -11.42
CA MET A 51 -18.54 15.44 -10.70
C MET A 51 -19.13 14.14 -10.19
N PRO A 52 -19.62 14.09 -8.92
CA PRO A 52 -20.20 12.88 -8.36
C PRO A 52 -21.29 12.33 -9.28
N LYS A 53 -21.14 11.09 -9.74
CA LYS A 53 -22.22 10.43 -10.46
C LYS A 53 -23.37 10.22 -9.48
N LYS A 54 -24.58 10.70 -9.82
CA LYS A 54 -25.78 10.43 -9.03
C LYS A 54 -26.01 8.93 -9.02
N SER A 55 -25.75 8.29 -7.87
CA SER A 55 -26.15 6.89 -7.70
C SER A 55 -27.65 6.83 -7.49
N GLU A 56 -28.30 5.83 -8.08
CA GLU A 56 -29.72 5.59 -7.91
C GLU A 56 -30.08 5.01 -6.52
N GLY A 57 -29.34 5.35 -5.48
CA GLY A 57 -29.69 5.09 -4.08
C GLY A 57 -29.58 3.62 -3.59
N LYS A 58 -29.14 2.69 -4.43
CA LYS A 58 -29.12 1.24 -4.11
C LYS A 58 -27.75 0.64 -3.81
N ILE A 59 -26.71 1.44 -3.73
CA ILE A 59 -25.33 0.91 -3.64
C ILE A 59 -24.97 0.50 -2.21
N LEU A 60 -25.43 1.25 -1.21
CA LEU A 60 -25.15 0.95 0.19
C LEU A 60 -25.97 -0.25 0.69
N ARG A 61 -25.33 -1.20 1.34
CA ARG A 61 -26.03 -2.32 1.98
C ARG A 61 -27.00 -1.80 3.05
N PRO A 62 -28.29 -2.22 3.08
CA PRO A 62 -29.24 -1.77 4.10
C PRO A 62 -28.73 -2.02 5.53
N GLN A 63 -28.01 -3.12 5.75
CA GLN A 63 -27.47 -3.56 7.04
C GLN A 63 -26.10 -2.94 7.37
N TYR A 64 -25.69 -1.87 6.70
CA TYR A 64 -24.36 -1.27 6.89
C TYR A 64 -24.08 -0.87 8.34
N LYS A 65 -25.10 -0.49 9.12
CA LYS A 65 -24.94 -0.13 10.53
C LYS A 65 -24.52 -1.31 11.40
N ASP A 66 -25.07 -2.49 11.12
CA ASP A 66 -24.69 -3.72 11.83
C ASP A 66 -23.27 -4.13 11.49
N ILE A 67 -22.87 -3.98 10.21
CA ILE A 67 -21.50 -4.26 9.75
C ILE A 67 -20.52 -3.24 10.37
N LEU A 68 -20.90 -1.97 10.49
CA LEU A 68 -20.10 -0.94 11.17
C LEU A 68 -19.81 -1.33 12.61
N ARG A 69 -20.81 -1.88 13.32
CA ARG A 69 -20.68 -2.31 14.70
C ARG A 69 -19.76 -3.53 14.82
N ASP A 70 -20.02 -4.58 14.04
CA ASP A 70 -19.20 -5.80 14.01
C ASP A 70 -19.11 -6.35 12.58
N PRO A 71 -17.92 -6.45 11.97
CA PRO A 71 -17.74 -7.05 10.65
C PRO A 71 -18.31 -8.46 10.50
N ALA A 72 -18.43 -9.22 11.60
CA ALA A 72 -19.03 -10.56 11.56
C ALA A 72 -20.50 -10.54 11.13
N ASN A 73 -21.20 -9.42 11.27
CA ASN A 73 -22.58 -9.29 10.80
C ASN A 73 -22.68 -9.41 9.27
N SER A 74 -21.63 -9.07 8.52
CA SER A 74 -21.58 -9.29 7.08
C SER A 74 -21.69 -10.76 6.68
N LEU A 75 -21.25 -11.68 7.55
CA LEU A 75 -21.28 -13.13 7.29
C LEU A 75 -22.70 -13.69 7.17
N HIS A 76 -23.67 -13.06 7.82
CA HIS A 76 -25.08 -13.44 7.72
C HIS A 76 -25.73 -12.97 6.42
N LEU A 77 -25.15 -12.00 5.76
CA LEU A 77 -25.65 -11.42 4.51
C LEU A 77 -25.13 -12.12 3.26
N ILE A 78 -24.23 -13.11 3.43
CA ILE A 78 -23.67 -13.85 2.30
C ILE A 78 -24.78 -14.67 1.66
N SER A 79 -25.15 -14.30 0.45
CA SER A 79 -26.06 -15.05 -0.42
C SER A 79 -25.29 -15.79 -1.51
N HIS A 80 -25.79 -16.94 -1.90
CA HIS A 80 -25.24 -17.69 -3.02
C HIS A 80 -26.16 -17.46 -4.22
N PRO A 81 -25.73 -16.71 -5.26
CA PRO A 81 -26.54 -16.56 -6.45
C PRO A 81 -26.83 -17.93 -7.07
N PRO A 82 -28.04 -18.16 -7.59
CA PRO A 82 -28.37 -19.42 -8.26
C PRO A 82 -27.48 -19.59 -9.47
N VAL A 83 -27.17 -20.84 -9.79
CA VAL A 83 -26.43 -21.16 -11.02
C VAL A 83 -27.33 -20.85 -12.23
N PRO A 84 -26.81 -20.20 -13.28
CA PRO A 84 -27.59 -19.89 -14.47
C PRO A 84 -28.22 -21.16 -15.08
N PRO A 85 -29.45 -21.06 -15.59
CA PRO A 85 -30.07 -22.16 -16.32
C PRO A 85 -29.19 -22.55 -17.52
N GLY A 86 -28.80 -23.83 -17.61
CA GLY A 86 -27.93 -24.32 -18.68
C GLY A 86 -26.44 -24.36 -18.37
N ALA A 87 -26.02 -24.07 -17.12
CA ALA A 87 -24.64 -24.19 -16.70
C ALA A 87 -24.11 -25.62 -16.87
N GLY A 88 -22.89 -25.73 -17.38
CA GLY A 88 -22.22 -27.02 -17.58
C GLY A 88 -21.80 -27.67 -16.26
N ALA A 89 -21.51 -28.98 -16.28
CA ALA A 89 -21.11 -29.74 -15.10
C ALA A 89 -19.89 -29.13 -14.39
N LYS A 90 -18.92 -28.60 -15.13
CA LYS A 90 -17.72 -27.92 -14.56
C LYS A 90 -18.06 -26.64 -13.84
N GLU A 91 -19.04 -25.87 -14.31
CA GLU A 91 -19.51 -24.64 -13.66
C GLU A 91 -20.28 -24.94 -12.37
N LEU A 92 -21.11 -26.00 -12.40
CA LEU A 92 -21.81 -26.49 -11.22
C LEU A 92 -20.83 -26.96 -10.13
N GLU A 93 -19.79 -27.69 -10.52
CA GLU A 93 -18.74 -28.15 -9.62
C GLU A 93 -17.98 -26.96 -9.00
N ALA A 94 -17.57 -25.99 -9.84
CA ALA A 94 -16.88 -24.78 -9.37
C ALA A 94 -17.74 -23.95 -8.42
N HIS A 95 -19.05 -23.83 -8.70
CA HIS A 95 -20.00 -23.15 -7.82
C HIS A 95 -20.16 -23.86 -6.47
N SER A 96 -20.32 -25.18 -6.49
CA SER A 96 -20.41 -25.99 -5.27
C SER A 96 -19.14 -25.91 -4.42
N ALA A 97 -17.98 -26.02 -5.05
CA ALA A 97 -16.68 -25.85 -4.39
C ALA A 97 -16.53 -24.45 -3.76
N ARG A 98 -16.99 -23.40 -4.45
CA ARG A 98 -16.99 -22.03 -3.91
C ARG A 98 -17.91 -21.90 -2.68
N ILE A 99 -19.12 -22.43 -2.70
CA ILE A 99 -20.04 -22.42 -1.57
C ILE A 99 -19.43 -23.16 -0.39
N THR A 100 -18.90 -24.36 -0.61
CA THR A 100 -18.23 -25.15 0.43
C THR A 100 -17.10 -24.39 1.07
N ARG A 101 -16.31 -23.68 0.27
CA ARG A 101 -15.21 -22.84 0.73
C ARG A 101 -15.71 -21.66 1.58
N ILE A 102 -16.72 -20.94 1.14
CA ILE A 102 -17.34 -19.84 1.89
C ILE A 102 -17.87 -20.35 3.25
N ASN A 103 -18.58 -21.46 3.26
CA ASN A 103 -19.13 -22.04 4.48
C ASN A 103 -18.03 -22.48 5.45
N LYS A 104 -16.88 -22.97 4.96
CA LYS A 104 -15.72 -23.25 5.81
C LYS A 104 -15.23 -22.00 6.51
N PHE A 105 -15.04 -20.89 5.78
CA PHE A 105 -14.62 -19.62 6.38
C PHE A 105 -15.67 -19.04 7.32
N LYS A 106 -16.97 -19.11 6.98
CA LYS A 106 -18.05 -18.67 7.88
C LYS A 106 -17.95 -19.39 9.24
N ARG A 107 -17.78 -20.70 9.24
CA ARG A 107 -17.63 -21.50 10.47
C ARG A 107 -16.42 -21.03 11.31
N ILE A 108 -15.27 -20.79 10.67
CA ILE A 108 -14.06 -20.31 11.35
C ILE A 108 -14.30 -18.92 11.95
N LEU A 109 -14.89 -17.98 11.18
CA LEU A 109 -15.04 -16.58 11.54
C LEU A 109 -16.18 -16.31 12.55
N GLN A 110 -17.17 -17.22 12.63
CA GLN A 110 -18.28 -17.15 13.58
C GLN A 110 -17.97 -17.77 14.94
N ALA A 111 -16.84 -18.44 15.10
CA ALA A 111 -16.44 -19.01 16.37
C ALA A 111 -16.26 -17.92 17.44
N SER A 112 -16.60 -18.22 18.70
CA SER A 112 -16.39 -17.31 19.83
C SER A 112 -14.93 -16.92 20.03
N THR A 113 -14.04 -17.89 19.80
CA THR A 113 -12.60 -17.69 19.70
C THR A 113 -12.10 -18.28 18.37
N ILE A 114 -11.55 -17.43 17.52
CA ILE A 114 -11.10 -17.83 16.19
C ILE A 114 -9.80 -18.63 16.30
N ASN A 115 -9.80 -19.82 15.67
CA ASN A 115 -8.59 -20.61 15.49
C ASN A 115 -7.70 -19.97 14.41
N TYR A 116 -6.70 -19.19 14.86
CA TYR A 116 -5.82 -18.43 13.97
C TYR A 116 -4.98 -19.33 13.02
N PRO A 117 -4.37 -20.45 13.46
CA PRO A 117 -3.73 -21.41 12.55
C PRO A 117 -4.66 -21.93 11.45
N GLU A 118 -5.89 -22.35 11.80
CA GLU A 118 -6.86 -22.84 10.82
C GLU A 118 -7.25 -21.76 9.78
N LEU A 119 -7.41 -20.51 10.25
CA LEU A 119 -7.66 -19.37 9.36
C LEU A 119 -6.52 -19.16 8.39
N ARG A 120 -5.27 -19.18 8.86
CA ARG A 120 -4.06 -19.02 8.03
C ARG A 120 -3.95 -20.11 6.98
N ASP A 121 -4.05 -21.38 7.39
CA ASP A 121 -3.91 -22.52 6.49
C ASP A 121 -5.00 -22.50 5.41
N SER A 122 -6.23 -22.15 5.80
CA SER A 122 -7.35 -22.04 4.86
C SER A 122 -7.20 -20.87 3.89
N ALA A 123 -6.63 -19.75 4.33
CA ALA A 123 -6.49 -18.53 3.52
C ALA A 123 -5.32 -18.60 2.53
N TRP A 124 -4.37 -19.52 2.68
CA TRP A 124 -3.19 -19.65 1.79
C TRP A 124 -3.56 -19.72 0.32
N SER A 125 -4.57 -20.48 -0.04
CA SER A 125 -5.05 -20.63 -1.41
C SER A 125 -6.02 -19.50 -1.84
N GLY A 126 -6.13 -18.41 -1.08
CA GLY A 126 -6.95 -17.22 -1.32
C GLY A 126 -8.25 -17.22 -0.52
N LEU A 127 -8.82 -16.04 -0.38
CA LEU A 127 -10.05 -15.78 0.36
C LEU A 127 -11.21 -15.49 -0.60
N PRO A 128 -12.40 -16.03 -0.38
CA PRO A 128 -13.61 -15.52 -1.02
C PRO A 128 -13.81 -14.04 -0.69
N SER A 129 -14.30 -13.25 -1.65
CA SER A 129 -14.48 -11.80 -1.49
C SER A 129 -15.36 -11.44 -0.29
N GLU A 130 -16.36 -12.26 -0.02
CA GLU A 130 -17.36 -12.05 1.04
C GLU A 130 -16.78 -12.11 2.46
N VAL A 131 -15.70 -12.84 2.65
CA VAL A 131 -15.06 -13.05 3.96
C VAL A 131 -13.72 -12.33 4.08
N ARG A 132 -13.23 -11.73 2.99
CA ARG A 132 -11.87 -11.18 2.90
C ARG A 132 -11.64 -10.07 3.89
N ALA A 133 -12.53 -9.08 3.98
CA ALA A 133 -12.35 -7.91 4.84
C ALA A 133 -12.09 -8.31 6.30
N MET A 134 -12.98 -9.09 6.89
CA MET A 134 -12.81 -9.56 8.26
C MET A 134 -11.58 -10.47 8.43
N SER A 135 -11.31 -11.34 7.45
CA SER A 135 -10.14 -12.22 7.49
C SER A 135 -8.83 -11.43 7.48
N TRP A 136 -8.71 -10.37 6.67
CA TRP A 136 -7.52 -9.51 6.64
C TRP A 136 -7.32 -8.77 7.96
N GLN A 137 -8.40 -8.24 8.54
CA GLN A 137 -8.35 -7.58 9.85
C GLN A 137 -7.84 -8.52 10.96
N LEU A 138 -8.22 -9.81 10.90
CA LEU A 138 -7.75 -10.84 11.84
C LEU A 138 -6.29 -11.27 11.55
N LEU A 139 -5.96 -11.52 10.30
CA LEU A 139 -4.62 -11.97 9.89
C LEU A 139 -3.53 -10.93 10.20
N LEU A 140 -3.87 -9.65 10.10
CA LEU A 140 -3.00 -8.54 10.49
C LEU A 140 -3.02 -8.24 12.01
N GLY A 141 -3.84 -8.94 12.78
CA GLY A 141 -3.95 -8.71 14.23
C GLY A 141 -4.59 -7.37 14.61
N TYR A 142 -5.30 -6.73 13.69
CA TYR A 142 -6.10 -5.54 13.95
C TYR A 142 -7.36 -5.91 14.76
N LEU A 143 -8.06 -6.97 14.36
CA LEU A 143 -9.14 -7.56 15.15
C LEU A 143 -8.61 -8.63 16.12
N PRO A 144 -9.15 -8.68 17.37
CA PRO A 144 -8.87 -9.78 18.29
C PRO A 144 -9.57 -11.07 17.84
N THR A 145 -8.98 -12.20 18.18
CA THR A 145 -9.57 -13.53 17.92
C THR A 145 -10.83 -13.80 18.76
N SER A 146 -10.96 -13.18 19.94
CA SER A 146 -12.15 -13.26 20.78
C SER A 146 -13.27 -12.36 20.25
N SER A 147 -14.46 -12.94 20.00
CA SER A 147 -15.64 -12.20 19.53
C SER A 147 -16.13 -11.16 20.54
N GLU A 148 -16.05 -11.45 21.84
CA GLU A 148 -16.48 -10.55 22.91
C GLU A 148 -15.71 -9.23 22.94
N ARG A 149 -14.41 -9.28 22.57
CA ARG A 149 -13.53 -8.11 22.58
C ARG A 149 -13.58 -7.31 21.29
N ARG A 150 -14.22 -7.81 20.23
CA ARG A 150 -14.16 -7.26 18.87
C ARG A 150 -14.76 -5.88 18.78
N VAL A 151 -16.00 -5.70 19.21
CA VAL A 151 -16.73 -4.43 19.14
C VAL A 151 -15.98 -3.33 19.87
N ALA A 152 -15.64 -3.54 21.15
CA ALA A 152 -14.92 -2.55 21.94
C ALA A 152 -13.55 -2.20 21.35
N THR A 153 -12.87 -3.19 20.74
CA THR A 153 -11.58 -2.96 20.08
C THR A 153 -11.74 -2.07 18.83
N LEU A 154 -12.75 -2.34 17.99
CA LEU A 154 -13.03 -1.54 16.80
C LEU A 154 -13.40 -0.11 17.14
N GLU A 155 -14.34 0.09 18.08
CA GLU A 155 -14.75 1.42 18.53
C GLU A 155 -13.57 2.23 19.02
N ARG A 156 -12.76 1.66 19.91
CA ARG A 156 -11.56 2.31 20.44
C ARG A 156 -10.56 2.64 19.34
N LYS A 157 -10.25 1.71 18.43
CA LYS A 157 -9.26 1.88 17.37
C LYS A 157 -9.70 2.89 16.31
N ARG A 158 -10.97 2.88 15.91
CA ARG A 158 -11.52 3.86 14.99
C ARG A 158 -11.54 5.26 15.61
N LYS A 159 -11.94 5.38 16.88
CA LYS A 159 -11.86 6.64 17.61
C LYS A 159 -10.42 7.15 17.72
N GLU A 160 -9.47 6.30 18.08
CA GLU A 160 -8.04 6.64 18.17
C GLU A 160 -7.50 7.20 16.84
N TYR A 161 -7.92 6.61 15.71
CA TYR A 161 -7.54 7.10 14.38
C TYR A 161 -8.15 8.49 14.12
N LEU A 162 -9.46 8.65 14.31
CA LEU A 162 -10.17 9.92 14.04
C LEU A 162 -9.67 11.06 14.93
N ASP A 163 -9.37 10.77 16.20
CA ASP A 163 -8.74 11.73 17.10
C ASP A 163 -7.32 12.09 16.61
N GLY A 164 -6.58 11.11 16.09
CA GLY A 164 -5.28 11.32 15.47
C GLY A 164 -5.33 12.20 14.22
N VAL A 165 -6.33 12.00 13.34
CA VAL A 165 -6.57 12.87 12.19
C VAL A 165 -6.83 14.31 12.63
N ARG A 166 -7.75 14.49 13.57
CA ARG A 166 -8.07 15.83 14.09
C ARG A 166 -6.83 16.55 14.63
N GLN A 167 -6.06 15.89 15.49
CA GLN A 167 -4.84 16.46 16.06
C GLN A 167 -3.77 16.78 15.01
N ALA A 168 -3.62 15.92 13.99
CA ALA A 168 -2.64 16.11 12.95
C ALA A 168 -2.92 17.37 12.12
N PHE A 169 -4.17 17.58 11.72
CA PHE A 169 -4.57 18.72 10.89
C PHE A 169 -4.72 20.02 11.70
N GLU A 170 -5.14 19.97 12.97
CA GLU A 170 -5.13 21.14 13.86
C GLU A 170 -3.72 21.68 14.12
N ARG A 171 -2.73 20.78 14.27
CA ARG A 171 -1.32 21.19 14.52
C ARG A 171 -0.63 21.76 13.28
N SER A 172 -0.91 21.20 12.12
CA SER A 172 -0.25 21.60 10.87
C SER A 172 -0.86 22.84 10.22
N ASN A 173 -2.04 23.27 10.67
CA ASN A 173 -2.85 24.31 10.01
C ASN A 173 -3.18 23.97 8.52
N ILE A 174 -3.04 22.72 8.15
CA ILE A 174 -3.41 22.20 6.85
C ILE A 174 -4.92 21.96 6.87
N ASN A 175 -5.65 22.53 5.91
CA ASN A 175 -7.09 22.27 5.77
C ASN A 175 -7.31 21.12 4.78
N PRO A 176 -7.73 19.92 5.23
CA PRO A 176 -7.92 18.78 4.36
C PRO A 176 -9.12 18.91 3.41
N GLU A 177 -9.99 19.92 3.60
CA GLU A 177 -11.20 20.16 2.82
C GLU A 177 -11.03 21.25 1.76
N ARG A 178 -9.92 21.99 1.77
CA ARG A 178 -9.64 23.02 0.75
C ARG A 178 -8.67 22.50 -0.29
N PRO A 179 -8.99 22.65 -1.60
CA PRO A 179 -7.99 22.54 -2.65
C PRO A 179 -6.85 23.54 -2.36
N GLN A 180 -5.61 23.10 -2.35
CA GLN A 180 -4.50 24.03 -2.28
C GLN A 180 -4.38 24.74 -3.62
N GLU A 181 -4.79 26.01 -3.69
CA GLU A 181 -4.48 26.85 -4.84
C GLU A 181 -2.97 27.07 -4.91
N PRO A 182 -2.32 26.74 -6.02
CA PRO A 182 -0.91 27.05 -6.19
C PRO A 182 -0.75 28.57 -6.31
N GLY A 183 -0.23 29.23 -5.28
CA GLY A 183 0.17 30.62 -5.39
C GLY A 183 -0.15 31.60 -4.26
N LEU A 184 -0.88 31.21 -3.23
CA LEU A 184 -1.23 32.14 -2.12
C LEU A 184 -0.45 31.84 -0.83
N MET A 185 0.82 31.49 -0.92
CA MET A 185 1.75 31.46 0.21
C MET A 185 2.51 32.79 0.31
N GLY A 186 1.81 33.80 0.76
CA GLY A 186 2.48 35.06 1.04
C GLY A 186 1.66 35.95 1.90
N ALA A 187 2.05 36.12 3.15
CA ALA A 187 1.99 37.36 3.92
C ALA A 187 1.70 37.27 5.43
N TYR A 188 1.41 36.11 6.03
CA TYR A 188 1.27 36.05 7.51
C TYR A 188 2.05 34.85 8.10
N ALA A 189 3.35 34.79 7.85
CA ALA A 189 4.21 33.78 8.44
C ALA A 189 4.83 34.32 9.74
N SER A 190 4.24 33.99 10.88
CA SER A 190 5.02 33.84 12.11
C SER A 190 6.12 32.81 11.88
N LYS A 191 7.37 33.07 12.33
CA LYS A 191 8.57 32.24 12.08
C LYS A 191 8.24 30.76 12.18
N PRO A 192 8.41 29.96 11.11
CA PRO A 192 8.06 28.55 11.09
C PRO A 192 8.96 27.77 12.05
N SER A 193 8.36 26.93 12.90
CA SER A 193 9.13 25.95 13.65
C SER A 193 9.67 24.90 12.66
N LYS A 194 10.85 24.34 12.94
CA LYS A 194 11.51 23.33 12.08
C LYS A 194 10.61 22.14 11.76
N ASN A 195 9.69 21.79 12.66
CA ASN A 195 8.74 20.70 12.49
C ASN A 195 7.60 21.05 11.52
N ARG A 196 7.13 22.29 11.50
CA ARG A 196 6.06 22.73 10.59
C ARG A 196 6.46 22.59 9.12
N ASN A 197 7.69 22.96 8.78
CA ASN A 197 8.19 22.84 7.39
C ASN A 197 8.30 21.37 6.95
N LEU A 198 8.63 20.45 7.87
CA LEU A 198 8.71 19.03 7.57
C LEU A 198 7.32 18.44 7.33
N ASP A 199 6.33 18.82 8.14
CA ASP A 199 4.96 18.38 8.01
C ASP A 199 4.33 18.87 6.68
N GLU A 200 4.62 20.11 6.29
CA GLU A 200 4.19 20.68 4.99
C GLU A 200 4.83 19.95 3.81
N ALA A 201 6.12 19.60 3.89
CA ALA A 201 6.82 18.87 2.85
C ALA A 201 6.26 17.44 2.68
N ILE A 202 5.95 16.75 3.79
CA ILE A 202 5.31 15.42 3.77
C ILE A 202 3.92 15.53 3.12
N TRP A 203 3.12 16.51 3.53
CA TRP A 203 1.80 16.73 2.95
C TRP A 203 1.87 17.01 1.46
N HIS A 204 2.78 17.89 1.04
CA HIS A 204 2.98 18.22 -0.37
C HIS A 204 3.33 16.98 -1.20
N GLN A 205 4.24 16.13 -0.72
CA GLN A 205 4.58 14.89 -1.42
C GLN A 205 3.39 13.95 -1.55
N ILE A 206 2.59 13.78 -0.49
CA ILE A 206 1.38 12.95 -0.50
C ILE A 206 0.36 13.49 -1.50
N SER A 207 0.14 14.82 -1.50
CA SER A 207 -0.84 15.46 -2.40
C SER A 207 -0.47 15.37 -3.89
N ILE A 208 0.81 15.16 -4.21
CA ILE A 208 1.27 14.86 -5.57
C ILE A 208 1.07 13.37 -5.92
N ASP A 209 1.33 12.47 -4.96
CA ASP A 209 1.32 11.02 -5.22
C ASP A 209 -0.09 10.44 -5.27
N VAL A 210 -1.01 10.93 -4.42
CA VAL A 210 -2.37 10.37 -4.33
C VAL A 210 -3.16 10.50 -5.64
N PRO A 211 -3.20 11.65 -6.34
CA PRO A 211 -3.94 11.77 -7.61
C PRO A 211 -3.44 10.85 -8.73
N ARG A 212 -2.18 10.44 -8.67
CA ARG A 212 -1.58 9.51 -9.65
C ARG A 212 -1.58 8.04 -9.22
N THR A 213 -2.18 7.75 -8.06
CA THR A 213 -2.34 6.39 -7.55
C THR A 213 -3.45 5.68 -8.32
N CYS A 214 -3.14 4.57 -9.00
CA CYS A 214 -4.08 3.77 -9.81
C CYS A 214 -4.95 4.63 -10.78
N PRO A 215 -4.38 5.48 -11.63
CA PRO A 215 -5.12 6.47 -12.42
C PRO A 215 -6.09 5.86 -13.43
N HIS A 216 -5.94 4.58 -13.75
CA HIS A 216 -6.80 3.82 -14.65
C HIS A 216 -8.08 3.27 -13.99
N LEU A 217 -8.21 3.40 -12.66
CA LEU A 217 -9.35 2.95 -11.90
C LEU A 217 -10.18 4.13 -11.42
N GLU A 218 -11.46 4.17 -11.80
CA GLU A 218 -12.36 5.27 -11.50
C GLU A 218 -12.49 5.54 -9.99
N LEU A 219 -12.47 4.49 -9.17
CA LEU A 219 -12.50 4.58 -7.71
C LEU A 219 -11.47 5.55 -7.13
N TYR A 220 -10.26 5.58 -7.67
CA TYR A 220 -9.16 6.40 -7.15
C TYR A 220 -9.14 7.82 -7.74
N SER A 221 -9.99 8.12 -8.71
CA SER A 221 -10.19 9.47 -9.24
C SER A 221 -11.18 10.31 -8.42
N TYR A 222 -12.00 9.68 -7.59
CA TYR A 222 -12.97 10.39 -6.76
C TYR A 222 -12.33 11.14 -5.60
N GLU A 223 -12.79 12.36 -5.37
CA GLU A 223 -12.27 13.21 -4.29
C GLU A 223 -12.37 12.55 -2.91
N ALA A 224 -13.49 11.89 -2.60
CA ALA A 224 -13.67 11.20 -1.32
C ALA A 224 -12.61 10.13 -1.07
N THR A 225 -12.23 9.36 -2.12
CA THR A 225 -11.14 8.38 -2.03
C THR A 225 -9.81 9.08 -1.81
N GLN A 226 -9.48 10.07 -2.63
CA GLN A 226 -8.20 10.77 -2.55
C GLN A 226 -8.01 11.44 -1.20
N ARG A 227 -9.02 12.14 -0.68
CA ARG A 227 -8.96 12.75 0.65
C ARG A 227 -8.78 11.72 1.77
N SER A 228 -9.39 10.56 1.66
CA SER A 228 -9.18 9.48 2.64
C SER A 228 -7.77 8.92 2.58
N LEU A 229 -7.24 8.68 1.38
CA LEU A 229 -5.85 8.22 1.21
C LEU A 229 -4.85 9.25 1.75
N GLU A 230 -5.03 10.53 1.45
CA GLU A 230 -4.20 11.62 1.96
C GLU A 230 -4.17 11.65 3.49
N ARG A 231 -5.34 11.54 4.16
CA ARG A 231 -5.43 11.51 5.62
C ARG A 231 -4.73 10.30 6.23
N ILE A 232 -4.97 9.11 5.65
CA ILE A 232 -4.32 7.87 6.10
C ILE A 232 -2.79 8.01 6.04
N LEU A 233 -2.27 8.43 4.89
CA LEU A 233 -0.83 8.52 4.62
C LEU A 233 -0.16 9.58 5.48
N TYR A 234 -0.80 10.74 5.63
CA TYR A 234 -0.26 11.83 6.43
C TYR A 234 -0.21 11.48 7.92
N VAL A 235 -1.31 10.95 8.48
CA VAL A 235 -1.34 10.53 9.89
C VAL A 235 -0.34 9.40 10.15
N TRP A 236 -0.18 8.49 9.18
CA TRP A 236 0.82 7.43 9.30
C TRP A 236 2.25 8.00 9.32
N ALA A 237 2.57 8.88 8.39
CA ALA A 237 3.90 9.46 8.24
C ALA A 237 4.36 10.25 9.47
N ILE A 238 3.49 11.10 10.03
CA ILE A 238 3.82 11.89 11.22
C ILE A 238 3.94 11.04 12.50
N ARG A 239 3.28 9.88 12.55
CA ARG A 239 3.41 8.91 13.64
C ARG A 239 4.65 8.02 13.53
N HIS A 240 5.26 7.96 12.36
CA HIS A 240 6.43 7.14 12.06
C HIS A 240 7.59 7.98 11.51
N PRO A 241 8.13 8.93 12.31
CA PRO A 241 9.11 9.90 11.81
C PRO A 241 10.44 9.28 11.35
N ALA A 242 10.76 8.06 11.79
CA ALA A 242 11.94 7.33 11.33
C ALA A 242 11.87 6.90 9.85
N SER A 243 10.68 6.64 9.35
CA SER A 243 10.41 6.32 7.95
C SER A 243 9.89 7.56 7.19
N GLY A 244 9.02 8.33 7.84
CA GLY A 244 8.25 9.39 7.18
C GLY A 244 7.35 8.81 6.09
N TYR A 245 6.93 9.65 5.16
CA TYR A 245 6.28 9.20 3.93
C TYR A 245 7.33 8.84 2.88
N VAL A 246 7.20 7.68 2.29
CA VAL A 246 8.03 7.21 1.17
C VAL A 246 7.10 6.89 0.00
N GLN A 247 7.44 7.37 -1.19
CA GLN A 247 6.70 7.07 -2.41
C GLN A 247 6.59 5.55 -2.63
N GLY A 248 5.36 5.08 -2.88
CA GLY A 248 5.01 3.66 -2.97
C GLY A 248 4.14 3.20 -1.79
N ILE A 249 4.17 3.88 -0.63
CA ILE A 249 3.23 3.60 0.46
C ILE A 249 1.79 3.97 0.05
N ASN A 250 1.63 4.97 -0.83
CA ASN A 250 0.35 5.32 -1.43
C ASN A 250 -0.28 4.14 -2.21
N ASP A 251 0.52 3.33 -2.87
CA ASP A 251 0.01 2.13 -3.54
C ASP A 251 -0.47 1.09 -2.51
N LEU A 252 0.30 0.89 -1.43
CA LEU A 252 0.02 -0.15 -0.44
C LEU A 252 -1.29 0.04 0.35
N VAL A 253 -1.82 1.23 0.41
CA VAL A 253 -3.11 1.49 1.08
C VAL A 253 -4.31 1.10 0.20
N THR A 254 -4.16 1.06 -1.12
CA THR A 254 -5.27 0.87 -2.06
C THR A 254 -5.99 -0.48 -1.93
N PRO A 255 -5.33 -1.65 -1.73
CA PRO A 255 -6.04 -2.90 -1.53
C PRO A 255 -6.89 -2.91 -0.25
N PHE A 256 -6.41 -2.26 0.82
CA PHE A 256 -7.18 -2.15 2.05
C PHE A 256 -8.43 -1.29 1.85
N TRP A 257 -8.26 -0.11 1.25
CA TRP A 257 -9.36 0.79 0.93
C TRP A 257 -10.44 0.08 0.12
N GLN A 258 -10.07 -0.58 -0.97
CA GLN A 258 -11.00 -1.27 -1.86
C GLN A 258 -11.71 -2.45 -1.18
N VAL A 259 -10.98 -3.27 -0.43
CA VAL A 259 -11.54 -4.44 0.27
C VAL A 259 -12.52 -4.02 1.36
N PHE A 260 -12.17 -3.00 2.15
CA PHE A 260 -13.04 -2.55 3.25
C PHE A 260 -14.24 -1.75 2.74
N LEU A 261 -14.09 -0.98 1.67
CA LEU A 261 -15.21 -0.30 1.01
C LEU A 261 -16.22 -1.32 0.47
N GLY A 262 -15.74 -2.36 -0.22
CA GLY A 262 -16.57 -3.43 -0.78
C GLY A 262 -17.43 -4.18 0.25
N GLN A 263 -17.07 -4.13 1.53
CA GLN A 263 -17.86 -4.72 2.60
C GLN A 263 -19.22 -4.02 2.80
N TYR A 264 -19.30 -2.71 2.53
CA TYR A 264 -20.48 -1.88 2.79
C TYR A 264 -21.37 -1.70 1.58
N ILE A 265 -20.92 -2.04 0.39
CA ILE A 265 -21.63 -1.81 -0.87
C ILE A 265 -22.12 -3.12 -1.49
N THR A 266 -23.21 -3.01 -2.26
CA THR A 266 -23.81 -4.18 -2.96
C THR A 266 -23.22 -4.41 -4.32
N ASP A 267 -22.56 -3.40 -4.92
CA ASP A 267 -21.95 -3.52 -6.24
C ASP A 267 -20.72 -4.45 -6.17
N PRO A 268 -20.66 -5.50 -6.99
CA PRO A 268 -19.49 -6.37 -7.04
C PRO A 268 -18.28 -5.70 -7.69
N ASP A 269 -18.47 -4.68 -8.51
CA ASP A 269 -17.40 -3.96 -9.19
C ASP A 269 -17.07 -2.63 -8.48
N VAL A 270 -16.30 -2.74 -7.41
CA VAL A 270 -15.88 -1.59 -6.59
C VAL A 270 -14.99 -0.62 -7.37
N GLU A 271 -14.31 -1.09 -8.42
CA GLU A 271 -13.31 -0.31 -9.18
C GLU A 271 -13.94 0.74 -10.09
N PHE A 272 -15.20 0.50 -10.51
CA PHE A 272 -15.90 1.34 -11.50
C PHE A 272 -17.35 1.62 -11.07
N GLY A 273 -17.81 2.81 -11.34
CA GLY A 273 -19.24 3.13 -11.31
C GLY A 273 -19.80 3.69 -9.99
N MET A 274 -19.01 3.79 -8.90
CA MET A 274 -19.51 4.34 -7.65
C MET A 274 -18.57 5.41 -7.06
N ASP A 275 -19.12 6.59 -6.79
CA ASP A 275 -18.43 7.62 -6.01
C ASP A 275 -18.62 7.38 -4.50
N PRO A 276 -17.54 7.07 -3.75
CA PRO A 276 -17.62 6.88 -2.30
C PRO A 276 -18.12 8.12 -1.53
N GLY A 277 -18.01 9.31 -2.11
CA GLY A 277 -18.54 10.56 -1.52
C GLY A 277 -20.06 10.55 -1.27
N GLN A 278 -20.77 9.63 -1.91
CA GLN A 278 -22.21 9.44 -1.70
C GLN A 278 -22.55 8.58 -0.47
N LEU A 279 -21.55 7.93 0.12
CA LEU A 279 -21.76 7.09 1.30
C LEU A 279 -21.86 7.93 2.58
N PRO A 280 -22.55 7.41 3.61
CA PRO A 280 -22.58 8.06 4.92
C PRO A 280 -21.17 8.25 5.47
N ARG A 281 -20.90 9.41 6.05
CA ARG A 281 -19.58 9.73 6.63
C ARG A 281 -19.07 8.65 7.60
N ALA A 282 -19.95 8.07 8.41
CA ALA A 282 -19.58 6.99 9.33
C ALA A 282 -19.02 5.74 8.62
N VAL A 283 -19.46 5.46 7.39
CA VAL A 283 -18.91 4.35 6.57
C VAL A 283 -17.52 4.72 6.09
N LEU A 284 -17.33 5.92 5.55
CA LEU A 284 -16.02 6.39 5.09
C LEU A 284 -15.02 6.44 6.24
N ASP A 285 -15.41 6.96 7.40
CA ASP A 285 -14.57 7.01 8.60
C ASP A 285 -14.13 5.62 9.07
N ALA A 286 -15.02 4.64 8.98
CA ALA A 286 -14.69 3.26 9.33
C ALA A 286 -13.73 2.61 8.32
N VAL A 287 -14.00 2.77 7.02
CA VAL A 287 -13.11 2.27 5.94
C VAL A 287 -11.73 2.89 6.05
N GLU A 288 -11.66 4.19 6.32
CA GLU A 288 -10.44 4.94 6.48
C GLU A 288 -9.63 4.47 7.70
N ALA A 289 -10.27 4.35 8.86
CA ALA A 289 -9.64 3.88 10.08
C ALA A 289 -9.16 2.42 9.97
N ASP A 290 -9.99 1.53 9.42
CA ASP A 290 -9.66 0.12 9.24
C ASP A 290 -8.48 -0.03 8.26
N SER A 291 -8.44 0.77 7.17
CA SER A 291 -7.34 0.81 6.21
C SER A 291 -6.04 1.31 6.85
N PHE A 292 -6.12 2.38 7.66
CA PHE A 292 -4.98 2.92 8.40
C PHE A 292 -4.33 1.88 9.33
N TRP A 293 -5.14 1.19 10.13
CA TRP A 293 -4.62 0.21 11.07
C TRP A 293 -4.06 -1.02 10.38
N CYS A 294 -4.70 -1.49 9.30
CA CYS A 294 -4.21 -2.63 8.52
C CYS A 294 -2.91 -2.27 7.76
N LEU A 295 -2.84 -1.07 7.17
CA LEU A 295 -1.61 -0.56 6.57
C LEU A 295 -0.48 -0.46 7.62
N THR A 296 -0.77 0.08 8.80
CA THR A 296 0.19 0.18 9.91
C THR A 296 0.74 -1.21 10.26
N LYS A 297 -0.12 -2.21 10.37
CA LYS A 297 0.30 -3.58 10.68
C LYS A 297 1.12 -4.21 9.55
N LEU A 298 0.80 -3.94 8.31
CA LEU A 298 1.61 -4.38 7.17
C LEU A 298 3.00 -3.74 7.21
N LEU A 299 3.06 -2.42 7.38
CA LEU A 299 4.31 -1.66 7.37
C LEU A 299 5.21 -1.95 8.58
N GLU A 300 4.63 -2.23 9.76
CA GLU A 300 5.41 -2.73 10.92
C GLU A 300 6.24 -3.97 10.56
N GLY A 301 5.70 -4.82 9.69
CA GLY A 301 6.35 -6.05 9.26
C GLY A 301 7.44 -5.88 8.21
N ILE A 302 7.48 -4.76 7.52
CA ILE A 302 8.43 -4.45 6.43
C ILE A 302 9.07 -3.08 6.62
N GLN A 303 9.13 -2.59 7.85
CA GLN A 303 9.60 -1.23 8.17
C GLN A 303 11.01 -0.96 7.65
N ASP A 304 11.87 -1.96 7.61
CA ASP A 304 13.23 -1.85 7.10
C ASP A 304 13.32 -1.64 5.56
N ASN A 305 12.20 -1.74 4.84
CA ASN A 305 12.11 -1.30 3.45
C ASN A 305 12.01 0.23 3.33
N TYR A 306 11.61 0.94 4.39
CA TYR A 306 11.27 2.38 4.34
C TYR A 306 12.12 3.26 5.26
N ILE A 307 13.05 2.71 6.02
CA ILE A 307 14.03 3.46 6.79
C ILE A 307 15.25 3.83 5.95
N HIS A 308 16.11 4.71 6.48
CA HIS A 308 17.33 5.15 5.80
C HIS A 308 18.14 3.98 5.25
N ALA A 309 18.66 4.13 4.03
CA ALA A 309 19.39 3.12 3.27
C ALA A 309 18.59 1.86 2.89
N GLN A 310 17.33 1.72 3.29
CA GLN A 310 16.41 0.64 2.90
C GLN A 310 17.02 -0.79 2.98
N PRO A 311 17.58 -1.18 4.14
CA PRO A 311 18.30 -2.44 4.27
C PRO A 311 17.41 -3.65 3.99
N GLY A 312 16.11 -3.54 4.22
CA GLY A 312 15.14 -4.60 3.88
C GLY A 312 15.08 -4.89 2.39
N ILE A 313 15.00 -3.85 1.56
CA ILE A 313 15.00 -3.99 0.10
C ILE A 313 16.32 -4.61 -0.37
N GLN A 314 17.47 -4.13 0.12
CA GLN A 314 18.77 -4.67 -0.27
C GLN A 314 18.90 -6.16 0.03
N ARG A 315 18.47 -6.61 1.22
CA ARG A 315 18.45 -8.05 1.56
C ARG A 315 17.53 -8.85 0.64
N GLN A 316 16.35 -8.33 0.34
CA GLN A 316 15.39 -9.00 -0.53
C GLN A 316 15.91 -9.11 -1.97
N VAL A 317 16.54 -8.07 -2.50
CA VAL A 317 17.16 -8.07 -3.84
C VAL A 317 18.31 -9.09 -3.91
N SER A 318 19.16 -9.14 -2.87
CA SER A 318 20.21 -10.14 -2.80
C SER A 318 19.64 -11.57 -2.77
N SER A 319 18.60 -11.78 -1.94
CA SER A 319 17.93 -13.10 -1.88
C SER A 319 17.28 -13.48 -3.22
N LEU A 320 16.72 -12.50 -3.95
CA LEU A 320 16.16 -12.73 -5.28
C LEU A 320 17.24 -13.17 -6.26
N ARG A 321 18.38 -12.48 -6.28
CA ARG A 321 19.53 -12.85 -7.13
C ARG A 321 20.00 -14.29 -6.84
N ASP A 322 20.21 -14.61 -5.56
CA ASP A 322 20.67 -15.93 -5.14
C ASP A 322 19.66 -17.03 -5.49
N LEU A 323 18.35 -16.73 -5.36
CA LEU A 323 17.29 -17.64 -5.74
C LEU A 323 17.24 -17.85 -7.26
N THR A 324 17.37 -16.78 -8.06
CA THR A 324 17.43 -16.87 -9.52
C THR A 324 18.62 -17.70 -9.98
N ALA A 325 19.79 -17.48 -9.41
CA ALA A 325 20.98 -18.28 -9.74
C ALA A 325 20.79 -19.78 -9.44
N ARG A 326 19.99 -20.12 -8.41
CA ARG A 326 19.69 -21.52 -8.06
C ARG A 326 18.62 -22.18 -8.94
N ILE A 327 17.65 -21.39 -9.41
CA ILE A 327 16.51 -21.91 -10.19
C ILE A 327 16.83 -21.89 -11.69
N ASP A 328 17.44 -20.80 -12.16
CA ASP A 328 17.80 -20.57 -13.56
C ASP A 328 19.16 -19.88 -13.66
N GLU A 329 20.20 -20.70 -13.59
CA GLU A 329 21.59 -20.24 -13.71
C GLU A 329 21.86 -19.57 -15.07
N GLY A 330 21.17 -20.05 -16.13
CA GLY A 330 21.30 -19.50 -17.49
C GLY A 330 20.83 -18.05 -17.55
N LEU A 331 19.67 -17.77 -16.96
CA LEU A 331 19.14 -16.41 -16.84
C LEU A 331 20.05 -15.53 -15.99
N ALA A 332 20.49 -16.00 -14.84
CA ALA A 332 21.37 -15.24 -13.96
C ALA A 332 22.67 -14.82 -14.67
N LYS A 333 23.33 -15.76 -15.38
CA LYS A 333 24.55 -15.49 -16.18
C LYS A 333 24.26 -14.59 -17.38
N HIS A 334 23.07 -14.67 -17.98
CA HIS A 334 22.68 -13.79 -19.07
C HIS A 334 22.56 -12.34 -18.56
N MET A 335 21.84 -12.13 -17.46
CA MET A 335 21.69 -10.80 -16.84
C MET A 335 23.05 -10.19 -16.47
N GLU A 336 23.96 -11.00 -15.90
CA GLU A 336 25.31 -10.56 -15.55
C GLU A 336 26.10 -10.11 -16.79
N ARG A 337 26.05 -10.88 -17.90
CA ARG A 337 26.72 -10.52 -19.18
C ARG A 337 26.17 -9.25 -19.80
N GLU A 338 24.86 -9.03 -19.70
CA GLU A 338 24.20 -7.84 -20.22
C GLU A 338 24.27 -6.64 -19.27
N GLY A 339 24.93 -6.78 -18.11
CA GLY A 339 25.06 -5.72 -17.10
C GLY A 339 23.74 -5.32 -16.44
N VAL A 340 22.74 -6.21 -16.42
CA VAL A 340 21.45 -5.97 -15.78
C VAL A 340 21.53 -6.34 -14.30
N GLU A 341 21.53 -5.34 -13.44
CA GLU A 341 21.54 -5.52 -12.00
C GLU A 341 20.14 -5.81 -11.45
N PHE A 342 20.01 -6.77 -10.54
CA PHE A 342 18.73 -7.14 -9.93
C PHE A 342 18.01 -5.97 -9.26
N ILE A 343 18.73 -5.03 -8.67
CA ILE A 343 18.15 -3.84 -8.04
C ILE A 343 17.39 -2.98 -9.04
N GLN A 344 17.81 -2.94 -10.29
CA GLN A 344 17.26 -2.07 -11.32
C GLN A 344 15.76 -2.31 -11.57
N PHE A 345 15.32 -3.54 -11.61
CA PHE A 345 13.92 -3.90 -11.85
C PHE A 345 13.17 -4.30 -10.59
N SER A 346 13.87 -4.93 -9.62
CA SER A 346 13.20 -5.51 -8.46
C SER A 346 13.00 -4.53 -7.30
N PHE A 347 13.63 -3.36 -7.31
CA PHE A 347 13.40 -2.32 -6.30
C PHE A 347 11.91 -2.01 -6.17
N ARG A 348 11.26 -1.73 -7.30
CA ARG A 348 9.82 -1.43 -7.36
C ARG A 348 8.97 -2.60 -6.88
N TRP A 349 9.39 -3.83 -7.16
CA TRP A 349 8.71 -5.04 -6.69
C TRP A 349 8.69 -5.13 -5.17
N MET A 350 9.83 -4.85 -4.53
CA MET A 350 9.99 -4.89 -3.08
C MET A 350 9.29 -3.71 -2.40
N ASN A 351 9.45 -2.52 -2.98
CA ASN A 351 8.90 -1.28 -2.43
C ASN A 351 7.37 -1.28 -2.43
N CYS A 352 6.74 -1.79 -3.49
CA CYS A 352 5.28 -1.79 -3.67
C CYS A 352 4.65 -3.19 -3.59
N LEU A 353 5.36 -4.21 -3.08
CA LEU A 353 4.87 -5.60 -2.96
C LEU A 353 4.19 -6.10 -4.26
N LEU A 354 4.82 -5.88 -5.42
CA LEU A 354 4.36 -6.23 -6.76
C LEU A 354 3.08 -5.51 -7.24
N MET A 355 2.56 -4.54 -6.51
CA MET A 355 1.32 -3.87 -6.89
C MET A 355 1.36 -3.19 -8.24
N ARG A 356 2.53 -2.69 -8.65
CA ARG A 356 2.70 -2.02 -9.95
C ARG A 356 2.90 -2.98 -11.13
N GLU A 357 3.00 -4.28 -10.85
CA GLU A 357 3.21 -5.32 -11.86
C GLU A 357 1.92 -6.04 -12.25
N VAL A 358 0.90 -5.98 -11.40
CA VAL A 358 -0.38 -6.67 -11.59
C VAL A 358 -1.55 -5.75 -11.23
N SER A 359 -2.76 -6.06 -11.71
CA SER A 359 -3.96 -5.29 -11.37
C SER A 359 -4.24 -5.32 -9.86
N VAL A 360 -4.94 -4.29 -9.34
CA VAL A 360 -5.32 -4.23 -7.90
C VAL A 360 -6.12 -5.47 -7.50
N LYS A 361 -7.00 -5.97 -8.35
CA LYS A 361 -7.77 -7.20 -8.15
C LYS A 361 -6.88 -8.44 -7.96
N ASN A 362 -5.83 -8.57 -8.80
CA ASN A 362 -4.85 -9.65 -8.66
C ASN A 362 -3.94 -9.44 -7.45
N THR A 363 -3.59 -8.21 -7.14
CA THR A 363 -2.85 -7.85 -5.92
C THR A 363 -3.63 -8.28 -4.67
N ILE A 364 -4.91 -7.94 -4.57
CA ILE A 364 -5.79 -8.35 -3.47
C ILE A 364 -5.76 -9.87 -3.30
N ARG A 365 -5.87 -10.62 -4.42
CA ARG A 365 -5.79 -12.09 -4.37
C ARG A 365 -4.42 -12.59 -3.91
N MET A 366 -3.35 -11.99 -4.38
CA MET A 366 -1.97 -12.33 -4.01
C MET A 366 -1.72 -12.04 -2.52
N TRP A 367 -2.25 -10.93 -2.02
CA TRP A 367 -2.10 -10.55 -0.62
C TRP A 367 -2.85 -11.47 0.34
N ASP A 368 -3.92 -12.17 -0.07
CA ASP A 368 -4.50 -13.24 0.73
C ASP A 368 -3.41 -14.24 1.17
N THR A 369 -2.46 -14.57 0.27
CA THR A 369 -1.34 -15.47 0.55
C THR A 369 -0.21 -14.78 1.33
N TYR A 370 0.06 -13.49 1.06
CA TYR A 370 1.10 -12.76 1.78
C TYR A 370 0.77 -12.61 3.26
N LEU A 371 -0.47 -12.23 3.58
CA LEU A 371 -0.89 -11.96 4.96
C LEU A 371 -0.92 -13.20 5.86
N VAL A 372 -0.91 -14.41 5.30
CA VAL A 372 -0.81 -15.65 6.07
C VAL A 372 0.64 -16.10 6.29
N SER A 373 1.60 -15.51 5.58
CA SER A 373 3.01 -15.84 5.73
C SER A 373 3.60 -15.11 6.94
N PRO A 374 4.62 -15.69 7.63
CA PRO A 374 5.35 -14.94 8.64
C PRO A 374 5.95 -13.67 8.01
N VAL A 375 5.79 -12.54 8.68
CA VAL A 375 6.16 -11.20 8.21
C VAL A 375 7.61 -11.12 7.69
N SER A 376 8.53 -11.83 8.32
CA SER A 376 9.95 -11.89 7.94
C SER A 376 10.22 -12.64 6.62
N SER A 377 9.19 -13.24 6.01
CA SER A 377 9.34 -14.09 4.81
C SER A 377 8.42 -13.67 3.65
N TYR A 378 7.90 -12.41 3.65
CA TYR A 378 6.93 -11.99 2.62
C TYR A 378 7.47 -12.13 1.19
N PHE A 379 8.72 -11.92 0.94
CA PHE A 379 9.20 -11.85 -0.43
C PHE A 379 10.05 -13.03 -0.92
N PRO A 380 11.06 -13.55 -0.19
CA PRO A 380 11.93 -14.57 -0.78
C PRO A 380 11.28 -15.93 -1.00
N ARG A 381 10.19 -16.22 -0.25
CA ARG A 381 9.46 -17.50 -0.38
C ARG A 381 8.24 -17.46 -1.29
N LEU A 382 7.83 -16.26 -1.71
CA LEU A 382 6.56 -16.05 -2.42
C LEU A 382 6.70 -15.63 -3.87
N LEU A 383 7.93 -15.42 -4.36
CA LEU A 383 8.15 -15.48 -5.80
C LEU A 383 8.05 -16.95 -6.20
N PRO A 384 6.88 -17.43 -6.66
CA PRO A 384 6.83 -18.79 -7.19
C PRO A 384 7.81 -18.83 -8.36
N ALA A 385 8.61 -19.88 -8.43
CA ALA A 385 9.49 -20.15 -9.55
C ALA A 385 8.80 -19.97 -10.92
N ASN A 386 7.47 -20.11 -10.95
CA ASN A 386 6.62 -19.89 -12.11
C ASN A 386 6.39 -18.42 -12.47
N SER A 387 6.65 -17.45 -11.59
CA SER A 387 6.50 -16.03 -11.93
C SER A 387 7.57 -15.57 -12.92
N PHE A 388 8.76 -16.17 -12.91
CA PHE A 388 9.79 -15.91 -13.92
C PHE A 388 9.40 -16.46 -15.31
N HIS A 389 8.68 -17.57 -15.37
CA HIS A 389 8.18 -18.09 -16.64
C HIS A 389 7.08 -17.23 -17.27
N VAL A 390 6.31 -16.50 -16.47
CA VAL A 390 5.25 -15.60 -16.97
C VAL A 390 5.85 -14.27 -17.43
N LEU A 391 6.90 -13.76 -16.76
CA LEU A 391 7.57 -12.50 -17.13
C LEU A 391 8.53 -12.67 -18.34
N GLY A 392 9.08 -13.86 -18.55
CA GLY A 392 9.99 -14.14 -19.67
C GLY A 392 9.32 -14.45 -21.02
N ARG A 393 7.97 -14.43 -21.11
CA ARG A 393 7.20 -14.66 -22.36
C ARG A 393 6.50 -13.41 -22.91
N ARG A 394 6.89 -12.22 -22.49
CA ARG A 394 6.41 -10.96 -23.09
C ARG A 394 7.55 -10.21 -23.75
#